data_ac0222d0e1f09e3f0e43632dcbab147f
#
_entry.id   ac0222d0e1f09e3f0e43632dcbab147f
#
_cell.length_a   1.000
_cell.length_b   1.000
_cell.length_c   1.000
_cell.angle_alpha   90.00
_cell.angle_beta   90.00
_cell.angle_gamma   90.00
#
_symmetry.space_group_name_H-M   'P 1'
#
loop_
_entity.id
_entity.type
_entity.pdbx_description
1 polymer ?
#
loop_
_entity_poly.entity_id
_entity_poly.type
_entity_poly.pdbx_seq_one_letter_code
_entity_poly.pdbx_strand_id
1 'polypeptide(L)'
;CALPILKALRMKPGDDIVGRAAAYPGAAGILLDTYVEGVPGGTGAAFDWSLVPADLGKPLVLAGGLTPDNVGRAVEQVKPYAVDVSGGVEASKGIKDAARVRAFVDAVRSRRRDET
;
A
#
# COMPACT_ATOMS: atom_id res chain seq x y z
N CYS A 1 -10.18 -15.90 -21.94
CA CYS A 1 -9.05 -15.33 -21.21
C CYS A 1 -9.57 -14.55 -19.99
N ALA A 2 -9.03 -14.87 -18.84
CA ALA A 2 -9.46 -14.22 -17.61
C ALA A 2 -8.84 -12.83 -17.50
N LEU A 3 -9.58 -11.90 -16.90
CA LEU A 3 -9.02 -10.62 -16.50
C LEU A 3 -7.99 -10.83 -15.38
N PRO A 4 -6.98 -9.98 -15.26
CA PRO A 4 -6.05 -10.06 -14.14
C PRO A 4 -6.80 -9.91 -12.82
N ILE A 5 -6.44 -10.73 -11.84
CA ILE A 5 -7.06 -10.71 -10.52
C ILE A 5 -6.00 -10.39 -9.48
N LEU A 6 -6.29 -9.41 -8.63
CA LEU A 6 -5.48 -9.12 -7.46
C LEU A 6 -6.18 -9.71 -6.24
N LYS A 7 -5.42 -10.44 -5.43
CA LYS A 7 -5.95 -10.94 -4.16
C LYS A 7 -5.61 -9.95 -3.05
N ALA A 8 -6.61 -9.44 -2.38
CA ALA A 8 -6.42 -8.54 -1.25
C ALA A 8 -6.20 -9.35 0.04
N LEU A 9 -5.12 -9.08 0.73
CA LEU A 9 -4.80 -9.68 2.01
C LEU A 9 -4.61 -8.58 3.04
N ARG A 10 -5.26 -8.72 4.19
CA ARG A 10 -5.03 -7.82 5.30
C ARG A 10 -3.89 -8.37 6.14
N MET A 11 -2.85 -7.54 6.35
CA MET A 11 -1.68 -7.96 7.10
C MET A 11 -1.76 -7.50 8.54
N LYS A 12 -1.46 -8.42 9.45
CA LYS A 12 -1.28 -8.13 10.87
C LYS A 12 0.13 -8.50 11.27
N PRO A 13 0.69 -7.87 12.31
CA PRO A 13 2.03 -8.28 12.79
C PRO A 13 2.08 -9.78 13.08
N GLY A 14 3.12 -10.44 12.61
CA GLY A 14 3.28 -11.89 12.79
C GLY A 14 2.65 -12.75 11.72
N ASP A 15 1.92 -12.18 10.77
CA ASP A 15 1.32 -12.97 9.69
C ASP A 15 2.39 -13.52 8.75
N ASP A 16 2.16 -14.75 8.27
CA ASP A 16 2.97 -15.36 7.21
C ASP A 16 2.40 -14.95 5.86
N ILE A 17 2.74 -13.76 5.40
CA ILE A 17 2.23 -13.23 4.15
C ILE A 17 2.74 -14.02 2.94
N VAL A 18 3.99 -14.48 2.98
CA VAL A 18 4.55 -15.27 1.88
C VAL A 18 3.72 -16.57 1.70
N GLY A 19 3.43 -17.26 2.80
CA GLY A 19 2.63 -18.49 2.74
C GLY A 19 1.19 -18.22 2.31
N ARG A 20 0.60 -17.11 2.80
CA ARG A 20 -0.78 -16.74 2.42
C ARG A 20 -0.85 -16.38 0.94
N ALA A 21 0.12 -15.66 0.43
CA ALA A 21 0.17 -15.30 -0.99
C ALA A 21 0.34 -16.56 -1.87
N ALA A 22 1.12 -17.53 -1.42
CA ALA A 22 1.34 -18.77 -2.15
C ALA A 22 0.06 -19.60 -2.29
N ALA A 23 -0.92 -19.39 -1.43
CA ALA A 23 -2.21 -20.08 -1.51
C ALA A 23 -3.07 -19.61 -2.70
N TYR A 24 -2.67 -18.52 -3.38
CA TYR A 24 -3.44 -17.95 -4.50
C TYR A 24 -2.59 -17.89 -5.77
N PRO A 25 -2.18 -19.06 -6.33
CA PRO A 25 -1.29 -19.08 -7.48
C PRO A 25 -1.91 -18.46 -8.73
N GLY A 26 -3.24 -18.41 -8.83
CA GLY A 26 -3.93 -17.81 -9.96
C GLY A 26 -4.02 -16.29 -9.91
N ALA A 27 -3.64 -15.65 -8.80
CA ALA A 27 -3.68 -14.20 -8.69
C ALA A 27 -2.51 -13.58 -9.45
N ALA A 28 -2.78 -12.50 -10.19
CA ALA A 28 -1.75 -11.77 -10.93
C ALA A 28 -0.87 -10.94 -9.99
N GLY A 29 -1.39 -10.54 -8.82
CA GLY A 29 -0.66 -9.78 -7.83
C GLY A 29 -1.38 -9.83 -6.49
N ILE A 30 -0.73 -9.26 -5.47
CA ILE A 30 -1.27 -9.19 -4.12
C ILE A 30 -1.46 -7.73 -3.75
N LEU A 31 -2.68 -7.37 -3.32
CA LEU A 31 -2.94 -6.09 -2.68
C LEU A 31 -2.83 -6.32 -1.18
N LEU A 32 -1.83 -5.71 -0.56
CA LEU A 32 -1.57 -5.90 0.87
C LEU A 32 -2.07 -4.69 1.63
N ASP A 33 -3.10 -4.91 2.44
CA ASP A 33 -3.70 -3.87 3.28
C ASP A 33 -3.02 -3.88 4.65
N THR A 34 -2.30 -2.80 4.93
CA THR A 34 -1.57 -2.64 6.20
C THR A 34 -2.27 -1.67 7.15
N TYR A 35 -3.56 -1.43 6.94
CA TYR A 35 -4.32 -0.53 7.80
C TYR A 35 -4.36 -1.06 9.24
N VAL A 36 -4.07 -0.17 10.19
CA VAL A 36 -4.16 -0.47 11.61
C VAL A 36 -5.38 0.26 12.17
N GLU A 37 -6.35 -0.53 12.66
CA GLU A 37 -7.59 0.01 13.20
C GLU A 37 -7.31 0.85 14.44
N GLY A 38 -7.98 2.01 14.52
CA GLY A 38 -7.82 2.91 15.65
C GLY A 38 -6.61 3.83 15.59
N VAL A 39 -5.77 3.70 14.56
CA VAL A 39 -4.61 4.57 14.36
C VAL A 39 -4.90 5.50 13.19
N PRO A 40 -5.01 6.82 13.43
CA PRO A 40 -5.20 7.76 12.33
C PRO A 40 -4.02 7.75 11.35
N GLY A 41 -4.33 7.85 10.06
CA GLY A 41 -3.30 7.95 9.05
C GLY A 41 -2.42 9.17 9.27
N GLY A 42 -1.12 9.04 9.01
CA GLY A 42 -0.20 10.17 9.09
C GLY A 42 0.31 10.52 10.47
N THR A 43 -0.07 9.76 11.52
CA THR A 43 0.36 10.06 12.88
C THR A 43 1.76 9.54 13.23
N GLY A 44 2.39 8.79 12.33
CA GLY A 44 3.66 8.13 12.64
C GLY A 44 3.50 6.81 13.40
N ALA A 45 2.30 6.53 13.91
CA ALA A 45 1.98 5.27 14.56
C ALA A 45 1.41 4.24 13.58
N ALA A 46 1.65 4.46 12.29
CA ALA A 46 1.18 3.58 11.24
C ALA A 46 1.86 2.21 11.30
N PHE A 47 1.34 1.28 10.52
CA PHE A 47 1.90 -0.06 10.39
C PHE A 47 3.41 0.00 10.07
N ASP A 48 4.15 -0.92 10.68
CA ASP A 48 5.59 -1.04 10.44
C ASP A 48 5.83 -1.74 9.10
N TRP A 49 6.14 -0.96 8.07
CA TRP A 49 6.34 -1.49 6.72
C TRP A 49 7.56 -2.40 6.60
N SER A 50 8.46 -2.40 7.58
CA SER A 50 9.60 -3.32 7.56
C SER A 50 9.15 -4.78 7.69
N LEU A 51 7.93 -5.00 8.17
CA LEU A 51 7.33 -6.33 8.28
C LEU A 51 6.84 -6.88 6.94
N VAL A 52 6.76 -6.04 5.90
CA VAL A 52 6.33 -6.48 4.58
C VAL A 52 7.47 -7.26 3.93
N PRO A 53 7.22 -8.50 3.44
CA PRO A 53 8.27 -9.28 2.79
C PRO A 53 8.81 -8.57 1.54
N ALA A 54 10.11 -8.70 1.32
CA ALA A 54 10.77 -8.08 0.17
C ALA A 54 10.34 -8.69 -1.16
N ASP A 55 9.97 -9.97 -1.15
CA ASP A 55 9.60 -10.68 -2.37
C ASP A 55 8.49 -11.67 -2.08
N LEU A 56 7.34 -11.45 -2.71
CA LEU A 56 6.19 -12.37 -2.64
C LEU A 56 6.07 -13.23 -3.89
N GLY A 57 6.99 -13.13 -4.83
CA GLY A 57 6.91 -13.81 -6.11
C GLY A 57 5.88 -13.23 -7.07
N LYS A 58 5.21 -12.15 -6.68
CA LYS A 58 4.17 -11.49 -7.47
C LYS A 58 4.25 -9.98 -7.25
N PRO A 59 3.75 -9.17 -8.19
CA PRO A 59 3.65 -7.73 -7.96
C PRO A 59 2.84 -7.43 -6.70
N LEU A 60 3.33 -6.48 -5.91
CA LEU A 60 2.71 -6.07 -4.65
C LEU A 60 2.10 -4.69 -4.82
N VAL A 61 0.80 -4.57 -4.50
CA VAL A 61 0.12 -3.28 -4.38
C VAL A 61 -0.02 -3.00 -2.88
N LEU A 62 0.58 -1.91 -2.42
CA LEU A 62 0.51 -1.53 -1.01
C LEU A 62 -0.69 -0.65 -0.78
N ALA A 63 -1.47 -0.97 0.25
CA ALA A 63 -2.68 -0.24 0.61
C ALA A 63 -2.81 -0.15 2.13
N GLY A 64 -3.76 0.64 2.59
CA GLY A 64 -4.09 0.76 4.00
C GLY A 64 -3.34 1.86 4.71
N GLY A 65 -4.05 2.90 5.15
CA GLY A 65 -3.48 3.96 5.97
C GLY A 65 -2.52 4.90 5.25
N LEU A 66 -2.44 4.83 3.93
CA LEU A 66 -1.55 5.70 3.16
C LEU A 66 -2.11 7.11 3.05
N THR A 67 -1.23 8.11 3.14
CA THR A 67 -1.57 9.53 3.02
C THR A 67 -0.48 10.23 2.21
N PRO A 68 -0.70 11.47 1.76
CA PRO A 68 0.37 12.23 1.13
C PRO A 68 1.61 12.38 2.00
N ASP A 69 1.44 12.35 3.33
CA ASP A 69 2.55 12.57 4.26
C ASP A 69 3.41 11.33 4.49
N ASN A 70 2.85 10.12 4.32
CA ASN A 70 3.57 8.89 4.64
C ASN A 70 3.90 8.02 3.42
N VAL A 71 3.23 8.23 2.28
CA VAL A 71 3.39 7.33 1.13
C VAL A 71 4.82 7.32 0.59
N GLY A 72 5.53 8.44 0.67
CA GLY A 72 6.92 8.49 0.21
C GLY A 72 7.81 7.51 0.97
N ARG A 73 7.66 7.46 2.29
CA ARG A 73 8.41 6.51 3.12
C ARG A 73 8.02 5.07 2.83
N ALA A 74 6.72 4.84 2.61
CA ALA A 74 6.24 3.51 2.27
C ALA A 74 6.86 3.02 0.96
N VAL A 75 6.92 3.88 -0.04
CA VAL A 75 7.53 3.54 -1.34
C VAL A 75 9.02 3.21 -1.17
N GLU A 76 9.74 3.99 -0.36
CA GLU A 76 11.16 3.73 -0.10
C GLU A 76 11.41 2.40 0.61
N GLN A 77 10.59 2.10 1.61
CA GLN A 77 10.81 0.91 2.44
C GLN A 77 10.32 -0.37 1.77
N VAL A 78 9.17 -0.32 1.11
CA VAL A 78 8.52 -1.51 0.56
C VAL A 78 8.88 -1.73 -0.90
N LYS A 79 9.08 -0.65 -1.65
CA LYS A 79 9.32 -0.67 -3.10
C LYS A 79 8.24 -1.46 -3.82
N PRO A 80 6.95 -1.11 -3.58
CA PRO A 80 5.85 -1.85 -4.17
C PRO A 80 5.75 -1.60 -5.67
N TYR A 81 5.06 -2.49 -6.36
CA TYR A 81 4.72 -2.30 -7.77
C TYR A 81 3.77 -1.12 -7.94
N ALA A 82 2.83 -0.96 -7.01
CA ALA A 82 1.84 0.11 -7.04
C ALA A 82 1.37 0.41 -5.61
N VAL A 83 0.72 1.56 -5.44
CA VAL A 83 0.08 1.93 -4.17
C VAL A 83 -1.39 2.24 -4.42
N ASP A 84 -2.21 1.99 -3.41
CA ASP A 84 -3.64 2.25 -3.44
C ASP A 84 -4.00 3.14 -2.26
N VAL A 85 -4.84 4.14 -2.48
CA VAL A 85 -5.24 5.07 -1.43
C VAL A 85 -6.74 5.36 -1.55
N SER A 86 -7.37 5.52 -0.40
CA SER A 86 -8.78 5.89 -0.34
C SER A 86 -9.00 7.03 0.65
N GLY A 87 -9.10 6.73 1.95
CA GLY A 87 -9.37 7.76 2.95
C GLY A 87 -8.28 8.81 3.09
N GLY A 88 -7.03 8.47 2.80
CA GLY A 88 -5.90 9.39 2.97
C GLY A 88 -5.91 10.62 2.08
N VAL A 89 -6.74 10.62 1.04
CA VAL A 89 -6.87 11.78 0.12
C VAL A 89 -8.28 12.36 0.15
N GLU A 90 -9.04 12.08 1.19
CA GLU A 90 -10.40 12.60 1.35
C GLU A 90 -10.42 13.87 2.17
N ALA A 91 -11.24 14.84 1.77
CA ALA A 91 -11.55 16.01 2.56
C ALA A 91 -12.52 15.64 3.69
N SER A 92 -13.46 14.74 3.39
CA SER A 92 -14.38 14.15 4.34
C SER A 92 -14.79 12.78 3.80
N LYS A 93 -15.46 11.98 4.62
CA LYS A 93 -15.78 10.61 4.25
C LYS A 93 -16.53 10.56 2.92
N GLY A 94 -15.94 9.84 1.95
CA GLY A 94 -16.52 9.67 0.63
C GLY A 94 -16.27 10.81 -0.35
N ILE A 95 -15.63 11.90 0.09
CA ILE A 95 -15.37 13.08 -0.75
C ILE A 95 -13.86 13.28 -0.89
N LYS A 96 -13.35 13.08 -2.12
CA LYS A 96 -11.92 13.23 -2.39
C LYS A 96 -11.53 14.69 -2.43
N ASP A 97 -10.32 15.00 -1.99
CA ASP A 97 -9.72 16.34 -2.06
C ASP A 97 -8.69 16.35 -3.20
N ALA A 98 -8.93 17.19 -4.20
CA ALA A 98 -8.05 17.24 -5.37
C ALA A 98 -6.61 17.60 -5.02
N ALA A 99 -6.41 18.51 -4.05
CA ALA A 99 -5.07 18.90 -3.62
C ALA A 99 -4.36 17.74 -2.93
N ARG A 100 -5.09 16.96 -2.13
CA ARG A 100 -4.51 15.77 -1.47
C ARG A 100 -4.17 14.67 -2.47
N VAL A 101 -5.01 14.46 -3.47
CA VAL A 101 -4.73 13.49 -4.54
C VAL A 101 -3.45 13.89 -5.27
N ARG A 102 -3.31 15.17 -5.61
CA ARG A 102 -2.12 15.66 -6.29
C ARG A 102 -0.88 15.51 -5.43
N ALA A 103 -0.97 15.87 -4.16
CA ALA A 103 0.15 15.74 -3.23
C ALA A 103 0.58 14.30 -3.07
N PHE A 104 -0.38 13.37 -3.02
CA PHE A 104 -0.10 11.94 -2.94
C PHE A 104 0.65 11.44 -4.17
N VAL A 105 0.16 11.78 -5.37
CA VAL A 105 0.80 11.38 -6.62
C VAL A 105 2.21 11.94 -6.72
N ASP A 106 2.39 13.20 -6.35
CA ASP A 106 3.71 13.85 -6.39
C ASP A 106 4.68 13.17 -5.43
N ALA A 107 4.22 12.79 -4.24
CA ALA A 107 5.07 12.11 -3.26
C ALA A 107 5.54 10.76 -3.78
N VAL A 108 4.67 10.00 -4.45
CA VAL A 108 5.02 8.71 -5.05
C VAL A 108 6.03 8.90 -6.18
N ARG A 109 5.76 9.83 -7.08
CA ARG A 109 6.62 10.09 -8.25
C ARG A 109 8.00 10.57 -7.84
N SER A 110 8.08 11.40 -6.83
CA SER A 110 9.35 11.92 -6.32
C SER A 110 10.26 10.78 -5.84
N ARG A 111 9.70 9.79 -5.15
CA ARG A 111 10.48 8.64 -4.68
C ARG A 111 10.92 7.72 -5.82
N ARG A 112 10.06 7.52 -6.82
CA ARG A 112 10.41 6.71 -7.98
C ARG A 112 11.56 7.28 -8.78
N ARG A 113 11.66 8.61 -8.88
CA ARG A 113 12.76 9.27 -9.59
C ARG A 113 14.11 8.97 -8.94
N ASP A 114 14.13 8.84 -7.63
CA ASP A 114 15.35 8.59 -6.89
C ASP A 114 15.90 7.17 -7.13
N GLU A 115 15.07 6.26 -7.65
CA GLU A 115 15.44 4.88 -7.93
C GLU A 115 16.01 4.66 -9.33
N THR A 116 15.90 5.67 -10.18
CA THR A 116 16.49 5.59 -11.53
C THR A 116 17.87 6.27 -11.61
#